data_ac6ae7c57bf6e300c3c78036ce2d30d5
#
_entry.id   ac6ae7c57bf6e300c3c78036ce2d30d5
#
_cell.length_a   1.000
_cell.length_b   1.000
_cell.length_c   1.000
_cell.angle_alpha   90.00
_cell.angle_beta   90.00
_cell.angle_gamma   90.00
#
_symmetry.space_group_name_H-M   'P 1'
#
loop_
_entity.id
_entity.type
_entity.pdbx_description
1 polymer ?
#
loop_
_entity_poly.entity_id
_entity_poly.type
_entity_poly.pdbx_seq_one_letter_code
_entity_poly.pdbx_strand_id
1 'polypeptide(L)'
;RSTERGAIFLQHAKSIIRELERIDALGPRHPVENRLRICIPRAAFILDLTADYLNTLPVDQNLDSVVRECHARQAIEMLENGEVEVGIIRFRSEYRDYFEEQSVSRGFGFQILSRYRYQLLLPKTHALAEKQLITGQDLAGLPEIVHGDTFRKGPKVDEGLRRKIYTVDRLAQLRLLETVPGAYMWCAPIPDRCLTRWSLVQKPSNINQTVYHDALVYQLQYDMTQIERGFVEFVQQRYQK
;
A
#
# COMPACT_ATOMS: atom_id res chain seq x y z
N ARG A 1 -3.60 -20.40 22.49
CA ARG A 1 -3.04 -20.78 21.17
C ARG A 1 -3.93 -21.86 20.60
N SER A 2 -4.46 -21.69 19.39
CA SER A 2 -5.23 -22.75 18.72
C SER A 2 -4.28 -23.86 18.27
N THR A 3 -4.79 -25.11 18.30
CA THR A 3 -4.10 -26.24 17.67
C THR A 3 -4.17 -26.07 16.15
N GLU A 4 -3.34 -26.78 15.38
CA GLU A 4 -3.35 -26.74 13.91
C GLU A 4 -4.74 -27.08 13.34
N ARG A 5 -5.40 -28.12 13.88
CA ARG A 5 -6.80 -28.46 13.55
C ARG A 5 -7.78 -27.36 13.95
N GLY A 6 -7.55 -26.68 15.07
CA GLY A 6 -8.36 -25.53 15.51
C GLY A 6 -8.21 -24.33 14.58
N ALA A 7 -7.03 -24.08 14.02
CA ALA A 7 -6.82 -23.02 13.04
C ALA A 7 -7.58 -23.31 11.74
N ILE A 8 -7.53 -24.54 11.22
CA ILE A 8 -8.29 -25.00 10.04
C ILE A 8 -9.79 -24.87 10.30
N PHE A 9 -10.26 -25.32 11.44
CA PHE A 9 -11.68 -25.20 11.82
C PHE A 9 -12.13 -23.74 11.84
N LEU A 10 -11.35 -22.84 12.46
CA LEU A 10 -11.65 -21.41 12.51
C LEU A 10 -11.70 -20.78 11.10
N GLN A 11 -10.85 -21.22 10.18
CA GLN A 11 -10.88 -20.77 8.80
C GLN A 11 -12.18 -21.16 8.11
N HIS A 12 -12.61 -22.42 8.23
CA HIS A 12 -13.87 -22.88 7.68
C HIS A 12 -15.08 -22.23 8.35
N ALA A 13 -15.08 -22.07 9.67
CA ALA A 13 -16.14 -21.40 10.41
C ALA A 13 -16.30 -19.94 9.95
N LYS A 14 -15.19 -19.21 9.76
CA LYS A 14 -15.22 -17.87 9.19
C LYS A 14 -15.78 -17.81 7.77
N SER A 15 -15.50 -18.81 6.93
CA SER A 15 -16.05 -18.90 5.59
C SER A 15 -17.56 -19.13 5.59
N ILE A 16 -18.07 -19.98 6.50
CA ILE A 16 -19.49 -20.23 6.69
C ILE A 16 -20.21 -18.96 7.15
N ILE A 17 -19.67 -18.27 8.17
CA ILE A 17 -20.26 -17.04 8.69
C ILE A 17 -20.38 -15.99 7.57
N ARG A 18 -19.36 -15.84 6.73
CA ARG A 18 -19.40 -14.91 5.60
C ARG A 18 -20.43 -15.29 4.55
N GLU A 19 -20.58 -16.59 4.27
CA GLU A 19 -21.60 -17.02 3.34
C GLU A 19 -23.01 -16.77 3.89
N LEU A 20 -23.20 -16.93 5.20
CA LEU A 20 -24.43 -16.53 5.88
C LEU A 20 -24.67 -15.00 5.81
N GLU A 21 -23.63 -14.18 6.03
CA GLU A 21 -23.71 -12.73 5.87
C GLU A 21 -24.07 -12.32 4.43
N ARG A 22 -23.56 -13.05 3.44
CA ARG A 22 -23.93 -12.86 2.02
C ARG A 22 -25.38 -13.23 1.75
N ILE A 23 -25.86 -14.35 2.32
CA ILE A 23 -27.25 -14.79 2.22
C ILE A 23 -28.17 -13.79 2.91
N ASP A 24 -27.81 -13.31 4.09
CA ASP A 24 -28.55 -12.26 4.81
C ASP A 24 -28.61 -10.94 4.02
N ALA A 25 -27.58 -10.62 3.26
CA ALA A 25 -27.56 -9.47 2.35
C ALA A 25 -28.50 -9.62 1.13
N LEU A 26 -28.93 -10.85 0.80
CA LEU A 26 -29.95 -11.13 -0.22
C LEU A 26 -31.38 -10.94 0.31
N GLY A 27 -31.55 -10.80 1.64
CA GLY A 27 -32.86 -10.55 2.27
C GLY A 27 -33.37 -9.11 2.01
N PRO A 28 -34.64 -8.80 2.33
CA PRO A 28 -35.26 -7.50 2.06
C PRO A 28 -34.71 -6.35 2.95
N ARG A 29 -33.68 -6.57 3.72
CA ARG A 29 -32.94 -5.53 4.44
C ARG A 29 -32.03 -4.82 3.44
N HIS A 30 -32.23 -3.53 3.29
CA HIS A 30 -31.50 -2.60 2.44
C HIS A 30 -30.13 -3.12 2.01
N PRO A 31 -29.85 -3.22 0.71
CA PRO A 31 -28.53 -3.63 0.25
C PRO A 31 -27.51 -2.73 0.96
N VAL A 32 -26.40 -3.30 1.39
CA VAL A 32 -25.24 -2.53 1.86
C VAL A 32 -24.63 -1.85 0.61
N GLU A 33 -25.48 -1.11 -0.13
CA GLU A 33 -25.14 -0.46 -1.40
C GLU A 33 -24.02 0.56 -1.26
N ASN A 34 -23.84 1.05 -0.03
CA ASN A 34 -22.92 2.13 0.27
C ASN A 34 -21.74 1.65 1.10
N ARG A 35 -21.09 0.58 0.66
CA ARG A 35 -19.92 0.01 1.32
C ARG A 35 -18.69 0.11 0.44
N LEU A 36 -17.54 0.42 1.07
CA LEU A 36 -16.23 0.39 0.43
C LEU A 36 -15.22 -0.23 1.38
N ARG A 37 -14.85 -1.49 1.19
CA ARG A 37 -13.81 -2.15 1.99
C ARG A 37 -12.59 -2.45 1.12
N ILE A 38 -11.52 -1.72 1.36
CA ILE A 38 -10.31 -1.79 0.55
C ILE A 38 -9.05 -1.97 1.41
N CYS A 39 -8.05 -2.61 0.83
CA CYS A 39 -6.70 -2.56 1.35
C CYS A 39 -5.74 -1.93 0.34
N ILE A 40 -4.79 -1.15 0.87
CA ILE A 40 -3.83 -0.39 0.07
C ILE A 40 -2.42 -0.55 0.66
N PRO A 41 -1.36 -0.41 -0.14
CA PRO A 41 -0.02 -0.34 0.40
C PRO A 41 0.18 0.99 1.15
N ARG A 42 1.11 1.03 2.08
CA ARG A 42 1.49 2.26 2.79
C ARG A 42 2.14 3.25 1.83
N ALA A 43 1.33 3.99 1.10
CA ALA A 43 1.74 4.90 0.04
C ALA A 43 0.90 6.18 0.06
N ALA A 44 1.56 7.32 0.28
CA ALA A 44 0.88 8.61 0.33
C ALA A 44 0.05 8.89 -0.93
N PHE A 45 0.55 8.55 -2.13
CA PHE A 45 -0.18 8.73 -3.37
C PHE A 45 -1.48 7.92 -3.40
N ILE A 46 -1.45 6.66 -2.99
CA ILE A 46 -2.64 5.79 -3.05
C ILE A 46 -3.66 6.19 -1.99
N LEU A 47 -3.18 6.60 -0.81
CA LEU A 47 -4.08 7.15 0.22
C LEU A 47 -4.75 8.44 -0.24
N ASP A 48 -3.99 9.37 -0.85
CA ASP A 48 -4.52 10.60 -1.45
C ASP A 48 -5.54 10.29 -2.56
N LEU A 49 -5.24 9.31 -3.43
CA LEU A 49 -6.13 8.85 -4.47
C LEU A 49 -7.45 8.31 -3.88
N THR A 50 -7.34 7.55 -2.79
CA THR A 50 -8.51 7.04 -2.06
C THR A 50 -9.34 8.18 -1.48
N ALA A 51 -8.69 9.16 -0.87
CA ALA A 51 -9.37 10.36 -0.35
C ALA A 51 -10.03 11.17 -1.47
N ASP A 52 -9.35 11.34 -2.61
CA ASP A 52 -9.92 12.01 -3.78
C ASP A 52 -11.18 11.29 -4.28
N TYR A 53 -11.18 9.95 -4.31
CA TYR A 53 -12.36 9.18 -4.67
C TYR A 53 -13.51 9.38 -3.67
N LEU A 54 -13.23 9.24 -2.37
CA LEU A 54 -14.24 9.44 -1.32
C LEU A 54 -14.88 10.84 -1.40
N ASN A 55 -14.12 11.85 -1.78
CA ASN A 55 -14.62 13.21 -1.99
C ASN A 55 -15.51 13.37 -3.24
N THR A 56 -15.55 12.38 -4.14
CA THR A 56 -16.49 12.40 -5.28
C THR A 56 -17.87 11.87 -4.90
N LEU A 57 -17.97 11.18 -3.77
CA LEU A 57 -19.24 10.60 -3.32
C LEU A 57 -20.13 11.67 -2.69
N PRO A 58 -21.47 11.58 -2.84
CA PRO A 58 -22.41 12.51 -2.22
C PRO A 58 -22.26 12.54 -0.70
N VAL A 59 -22.28 13.73 -0.10
CA VAL A 59 -22.09 13.93 1.36
C VAL A 59 -23.24 13.38 2.19
N ASP A 60 -24.44 13.35 1.61
CA ASP A 60 -25.68 12.85 2.23
C ASP A 60 -25.86 11.33 2.07
N GLN A 61 -24.95 10.66 1.38
CA GLN A 61 -24.95 9.23 1.21
C GLN A 61 -24.38 8.53 2.45
N ASN A 62 -25.16 7.64 3.07
CA ASN A 62 -24.61 6.76 4.09
C ASN A 62 -23.51 5.91 3.49
N LEU A 63 -22.31 5.98 4.03
CA LEU A 63 -21.15 5.23 3.58
C LEU A 63 -20.50 4.51 4.75
N ASP A 64 -20.39 3.18 4.67
CA ASP A 64 -19.55 2.38 5.54
C ASP A 64 -18.26 2.04 4.80
N SER A 65 -17.16 2.71 5.15
CA SER A 65 -15.88 2.50 4.46
C SER A 65 -14.77 2.05 5.41
N VAL A 66 -14.02 1.04 4.96
CA VAL A 66 -12.83 0.54 5.63
C VAL A 66 -11.65 0.63 4.68
N VAL A 67 -10.65 1.43 5.05
CA VAL A 67 -9.38 1.54 4.34
C VAL A 67 -8.28 0.96 5.22
N ARG A 68 -7.66 -0.12 4.80
CA ARG A 68 -6.56 -0.76 5.56
C ARG A 68 -5.25 -0.65 4.81
N GLU A 69 -4.22 -0.16 5.49
CA GLU A 69 -2.85 -0.21 4.98
C GLU A 69 -2.18 -1.52 5.36
N CYS A 70 -1.67 -2.25 4.36
CA CYS A 70 -1.03 -3.54 4.57
C CYS A 70 0.02 -3.85 3.49
N HIS A 71 0.82 -4.90 3.69
CA HIS A 71 1.73 -5.41 2.67
C HIS A 71 1.02 -6.39 1.72
N ALA A 72 1.60 -6.64 0.54
CA ALA A 72 0.96 -7.39 -0.55
C ALA A 72 0.44 -8.78 -0.14
N ARG A 73 1.19 -9.56 0.66
CA ARG A 73 0.75 -10.89 1.12
C ARG A 73 -0.47 -10.79 2.02
N GLN A 74 -0.46 -9.86 2.96
CA GLN A 74 -1.60 -9.63 3.85
C GLN A 74 -2.84 -9.17 3.06
N ALA A 75 -2.66 -8.36 2.01
CA ALA A 75 -3.75 -7.95 1.14
C ALA A 75 -4.42 -9.15 0.46
N ILE A 76 -3.63 -10.10 -0.08
CA ILE A 76 -4.16 -11.35 -0.66
C ILE A 76 -4.92 -12.17 0.38
N GLU A 77 -4.38 -12.31 1.60
CA GLU A 77 -5.05 -13.01 2.70
C GLU A 77 -6.38 -12.34 3.10
N MET A 78 -6.42 -11.01 3.14
CA MET A 78 -7.63 -10.25 3.44
C MET A 78 -8.70 -10.39 2.36
N LEU A 79 -8.31 -10.41 1.07
CA LEU A 79 -9.22 -10.69 -0.05
C LEU A 79 -9.76 -12.12 0.03
N GLU A 80 -8.89 -13.11 0.27
CA GLU A 80 -9.26 -14.52 0.43
C GLU A 80 -10.21 -14.71 1.60
N ASN A 81 -9.95 -13.99 2.70
CA ASN A 81 -10.80 -13.98 3.86
C ASN A 81 -12.09 -13.15 3.69
N GLY A 82 -12.32 -12.43 2.63
CA GLY A 82 -13.47 -11.53 2.42
C GLY A 82 -13.52 -10.38 3.44
N GLU A 83 -12.38 -10.01 4.02
CA GLU A 83 -12.28 -8.83 4.89
C GLU A 83 -12.31 -7.53 4.07
N VAL A 84 -11.86 -7.61 2.81
CA VAL A 84 -11.92 -6.55 1.80
C VAL A 84 -12.29 -7.15 0.45
N GLU A 85 -12.88 -6.38 -0.43
CA GLU A 85 -13.28 -6.79 -1.79
C GLU A 85 -12.28 -6.33 -2.85
N VAL A 86 -11.57 -5.24 -2.60
CA VAL A 86 -10.60 -4.65 -3.53
C VAL A 86 -9.30 -4.36 -2.80
N GLY A 87 -8.19 -4.67 -3.45
CA GLY A 87 -6.86 -4.40 -2.94
C GLY A 87 -5.97 -3.72 -3.98
N ILE A 88 -5.15 -2.79 -3.55
CA ILE A 88 -3.98 -2.36 -4.30
C ILE A 88 -2.77 -2.94 -3.58
N ILE A 89 -1.98 -3.73 -4.28
CA ILE A 89 -0.78 -4.36 -3.72
C ILE A 89 0.48 -3.77 -4.33
N ARG A 90 1.53 -3.67 -3.53
CA ARG A 90 2.85 -3.22 -3.95
C ARG A 90 3.88 -4.31 -3.74
N PHE A 91 4.67 -4.59 -4.78
CA PHE A 91 5.72 -5.60 -4.74
C PHE A 91 6.88 -5.24 -5.67
N ARG A 92 8.03 -5.87 -5.45
CA ARG A 92 9.19 -5.75 -6.33
C ARG A 92 8.98 -6.55 -7.61
N SER A 93 9.51 -6.09 -8.73
CA SER A 93 9.39 -6.75 -10.03
C SER A 93 9.77 -8.23 -10.01
N GLU A 94 10.71 -8.64 -9.16
CA GLU A 94 11.13 -10.05 -9.01
C GLU A 94 10.03 -10.98 -8.46
N TYR A 95 8.98 -10.40 -7.85
CA TYR A 95 7.83 -11.14 -7.29
C TYR A 95 6.56 -11.00 -8.14
N ARG A 96 6.66 -10.46 -9.37
CA ARG A 96 5.48 -10.25 -10.22
C ARG A 96 4.73 -11.55 -10.47
N ASP A 97 5.41 -12.54 -11.02
CA ASP A 97 4.79 -13.81 -11.39
C ASP A 97 4.20 -14.53 -10.17
N TYR A 98 4.90 -14.44 -9.03
CA TYR A 98 4.39 -14.97 -7.76
C TYR A 98 3.05 -14.33 -7.36
N PHE A 99 2.94 -13.00 -7.36
CA PHE A 99 1.69 -12.34 -6.95
C PHE A 99 0.58 -12.49 -7.98
N GLU A 100 0.90 -12.55 -9.27
CA GLU A 100 -0.05 -12.83 -10.33
C GLU A 100 -0.61 -14.26 -10.17
N GLU A 101 0.23 -15.26 -10.00
CA GLU A 101 -0.18 -16.66 -9.76
C GLU A 101 -1.00 -16.79 -8.46
N GLN A 102 -0.54 -16.16 -7.36
CA GLN A 102 -1.27 -16.19 -6.09
C GLN A 102 -2.67 -15.55 -6.19
N SER A 103 -2.85 -14.56 -7.04
CA SER A 103 -4.14 -13.92 -7.27
C SER A 103 -5.04 -14.78 -8.16
N VAL A 104 -4.54 -15.19 -9.32
CA VAL A 104 -5.31 -15.95 -10.31
C VAL A 104 -5.74 -17.30 -9.78
N SER A 105 -4.87 -18.03 -9.08
CA SER A 105 -5.19 -19.35 -8.50
C SER A 105 -6.29 -19.29 -7.43
N ARG A 106 -6.55 -18.11 -6.87
CA ARG A 106 -7.64 -17.86 -5.90
C ARG A 106 -8.90 -17.27 -6.54
N GLY A 107 -8.94 -17.15 -7.87
CA GLY A 107 -10.07 -16.55 -8.59
C GLY A 107 -10.13 -15.03 -8.48
N PHE A 108 -8.99 -14.37 -8.24
CA PHE A 108 -8.91 -12.92 -8.22
C PHE A 108 -8.51 -12.36 -9.58
N GLY A 109 -9.07 -11.20 -9.94
CA GLY A 109 -8.54 -10.34 -11.00
C GLY A 109 -7.21 -9.75 -10.56
N PHE A 110 -6.26 -9.63 -11.49
CA PHE A 110 -4.95 -9.03 -11.27
C PHE A 110 -4.60 -8.10 -12.42
N GLN A 111 -4.34 -6.83 -12.10
CA GLN A 111 -4.01 -5.82 -13.10
C GLN A 111 -2.87 -4.95 -12.63
N ILE A 112 -1.77 -4.90 -13.39
CA ILE A 112 -0.68 -3.95 -13.13
C ILE A 112 -1.18 -2.52 -13.40
N LEU A 113 -1.05 -1.67 -12.40
CA LEU A 113 -1.38 -0.25 -12.45
C LEU A 113 -0.17 0.60 -12.83
N SER A 114 0.98 0.31 -12.25
CA SER A 114 2.19 1.10 -12.49
C SER A 114 3.47 0.31 -12.30
N ARG A 115 4.55 0.87 -12.87
CA ARG A 115 5.92 0.38 -12.69
C ARG A 115 6.84 1.58 -12.46
N TYR A 116 7.60 1.55 -11.36
CA TYR A 116 8.48 2.67 -11.00
C TYR A 116 9.67 2.20 -10.16
N ARG A 117 10.63 3.10 -9.97
CA ARG A 117 11.70 2.97 -8.98
C ARG A 117 11.42 3.90 -7.81
N TYR A 118 11.89 3.52 -6.63
CA TYR A 118 11.88 4.42 -5.49
C TYR A 118 12.81 5.60 -5.75
N GLN A 119 12.36 6.75 -5.29
CA GLN A 119 13.09 8.00 -5.34
C GLN A 119 13.55 8.40 -3.94
N LEU A 120 14.58 9.21 -3.88
CA LEU A 120 15.09 9.75 -2.64
C LEU A 120 14.18 10.88 -2.15
N LEU A 121 13.70 10.78 -0.92
CA LEU A 121 12.86 11.79 -0.28
C LEU A 121 13.66 12.50 0.82
N LEU A 122 13.66 13.83 0.77
CA LEU A 122 14.41 14.72 1.65
C LEU A 122 13.52 15.87 2.12
N PRO A 123 13.74 16.44 3.33
CA PRO A 123 13.23 17.76 3.65
C PRO A 123 13.81 18.82 2.70
N LYS A 124 13.07 19.85 2.37
CA LYS A 124 13.58 20.99 1.57
C LYS A 124 14.78 21.69 2.21
N THR A 125 14.90 21.60 3.54
CA THR A 125 16.02 22.16 4.31
C THR A 125 17.26 21.26 4.32
N HIS A 126 17.19 20.06 3.74
CA HIS A 126 18.31 19.13 3.73
C HIS A 126 19.46 19.65 2.86
N ALA A 127 20.72 19.48 3.29
CA ALA A 127 21.89 19.96 2.56
C ALA A 127 21.99 19.42 1.11
N LEU A 128 21.42 18.25 0.84
CA LEU A 128 21.38 17.66 -0.49
C LEU A 128 20.14 18.06 -1.32
N ALA A 129 19.22 18.88 -0.77
CA ALA A 129 17.97 19.22 -1.44
C ALA A 129 18.20 19.92 -2.79
N GLU A 130 19.20 20.80 -2.88
CA GLU A 130 19.53 21.55 -4.11
C GLU A 130 20.52 20.80 -5.00
N LYS A 131 21.13 19.71 -4.53
CA LYS A 131 22.10 18.97 -5.32
C LYS A 131 21.44 18.23 -6.48
N GLN A 132 21.91 18.45 -7.71
CA GLN A 132 21.33 17.83 -8.90
C GLN A 132 21.58 16.33 -8.98
N LEU A 133 22.78 15.87 -8.66
CA LEU A 133 23.14 14.46 -8.68
C LEU A 133 23.61 14.02 -7.29
N ILE A 134 22.86 13.14 -6.66
CA ILE A 134 23.19 12.56 -5.36
C ILE A 134 23.82 11.20 -5.59
N THR A 135 24.99 10.98 -4.99
CA THR A 135 25.78 9.74 -5.08
C THR A 135 25.68 8.94 -3.78
N GLY A 136 26.12 7.68 -3.80
CA GLY A 136 26.21 6.86 -2.59
C GLY A 136 27.12 7.45 -1.51
N GLN A 137 28.17 8.18 -1.91
CA GLN A 137 29.07 8.88 -0.99
C GLN A 137 28.37 10.02 -0.25
N ASP A 138 27.45 10.72 -0.91
CA ASP A 138 26.68 11.79 -0.29
C ASP A 138 25.74 11.28 0.81
N LEU A 139 25.28 10.04 0.70
CA LEU A 139 24.41 9.38 1.68
C LEU A 139 25.19 8.60 2.75
N ALA A 140 26.50 8.48 2.60
CA ALA A 140 27.34 7.73 3.53
C ALA A 140 27.27 8.34 4.94
N GLY A 141 26.94 7.54 5.95
CA GLY A 141 26.83 7.97 7.34
C GLY A 141 25.55 8.75 7.69
N LEU A 142 24.72 9.13 6.71
CA LEU A 142 23.44 9.77 6.97
C LEU A 142 22.37 8.76 7.46
N PRO A 143 21.44 9.20 8.32
CA PRO A 143 20.37 8.33 8.81
C PRO A 143 19.35 8.00 7.71
N GLU A 144 19.21 6.72 7.38
CA GLU A 144 18.16 6.22 6.49
C GLU A 144 16.92 5.83 7.29
N ILE A 145 15.78 6.45 7.02
CA ILE A 145 14.48 6.04 7.56
C ILE A 145 13.93 4.93 6.70
N VAL A 146 13.74 3.76 7.30
CA VAL A 146 13.35 2.53 6.61
C VAL A 146 11.98 2.07 7.11
N HIS A 147 11.14 1.59 6.18
CA HIS A 147 9.87 1.01 6.57
C HIS A 147 10.08 -0.27 7.39
N GLY A 148 9.42 -0.38 8.54
CA GLY A 148 9.60 -1.47 9.50
C GLY A 148 9.33 -2.86 8.94
N ASP A 149 8.47 -3.01 7.93
CA ASP A 149 8.20 -4.28 7.25
C ASP A 149 9.42 -4.82 6.47
N THR A 150 10.42 -3.99 6.22
CA THR A 150 11.67 -4.40 5.57
C THR A 150 12.70 -4.95 6.56
N PHE A 151 12.37 -4.97 7.85
CA PHE A 151 13.28 -5.51 8.87
C PHE A 151 13.47 -7.01 8.66
N ARG A 152 14.65 -7.38 8.15
CA ARG A 152 15.06 -8.79 8.03
C ARG A 152 15.93 -9.17 9.24
N LYS A 153 15.55 -10.22 9.96
CA LYS A 153 16.45 -10.96 10.83
C LYS A 153 17.45 -11.73 9.96
N GLY A 154 18.52 -11.09 9.57
CA GLY A 154 19.60 -11.71 8.79
C GLY A 154 20.97 -11.33 9.37
N PRO A 155 22.05 -12.05 9.01
CA PRO A 155 23.39 -11.66 9.43
C PRO A 155 23.63 -10.21 8.99
N LYS A 156 24.18 -9.41 9.91
CA LYS A 156 24.64 -8.06 9.61
C LYS A 156 25.74 -8.20 8.58
N VAL A 157 25.44 -7.88 7.32
CA VAL A 157 26.51 -7.64 6.35
C VAL A 157 27.16 -6.34 6.81
N ASP A 158 28.44 -6.40 7.07
CA ASP A 158 29.26 -5.27 7.51
C ASP A 158 29.48 -4.31 6.31
N GLU A 159 28.47 -3.52 6.02
CA GLU A 159 28.46 -2.55 4.91
C GLU A 159 28.77 -1.13 5.41
N GLY A 160 29.76 -0.96 6.26
CA GLY A 160 30.16 0.34 6.81
C GLY A 160 29.14 0.93 7.79
N LEU A 161 29.43 2.13 8.30
CA LEU A 161 28.57 2.87 9.25
C LEU A 161 27.27 3.32 8.57
N ARG A 162 26.27 2.44 8.51
CA ARG A 162 24.91 2.78 8.07
C ARG A 162 24.01 2.97 9.27
N ARG A 163 23.45 4.17 9.41
CA ARG A 163 22.46 4.48 10.43
C ARG A 163 21.07 4.25 9.84
N LYS A 164 20.39 3.17 10.25
CA LYS A 164 19.03 2.85 9.81
C LYS A 164 18.05 2.98 10.96
N ILE A 165 16.97 3.71 10.73
CA ILE A 165 15.88 3.92 11.68
C ILE A 165 14.63 3.25 11.12
N TYR A 166 14.18 2.17 11.75
CA TYR A 166 13.02 1.41 11.30
C TYR A 166 11.76 1.89 12.01
N THR A 167 10.73 2.22 11.23
CA THR A 167 9.40 2.55 11.74
C THR A 167 8.33 2.15 10.74
N VAL A 168 7.17 1.71 11.21
CA VAL A 168 6.06 1.23 10.36
C VAL A 168 5.02 2.32 10.08
N ASP A 169 4.95 3.31 10.94
CA ASP A 169 3.97 4.38 10.85
C ASP A 169 4.43 5.52 9.93
N ARG A 170 3.56 5.96 9.03
CA ARG A 170 3.88 7.02 8.05
C ARG A 170 4.12 8.38 8.71
N LEU A 171 3.32 8.71 9.72
CA LEU A 171 3.49 9.99 10.43
C LEU A 171 4.82 10.01 11.18
N ALA A 172 5.19 8.89 11.82
CA ALA A 172 6.49 8.73 12.46
C ALA A 172 7.64 8.85 11.46
N GLN A 173 7.52 8.27 10.26
CA GLN A 173 8.52 8.43 9.20
C GLN A 173 8.72 9.89 8.81
N LEU A 174 7.63 10.62 8.55
CA LEU A 174 7.69 12.03 8.18
C LEU A 174 8.25 12.89 9.32
N ARG A 175 7.86 12.61 10.57
CA ARG A 175 8.38 13.32 11.73
C ARG A 175 9.88 13.08 11.93
N LEU A 176 10.34 11.86 11.79
CA LEU A 176 11.76 11.52 11.86
C LEU A 176 12.54 12.16 10.71
N LEU A 177 11.99 12.18 9.51
CA LEU A 177 12.58 12.83 8.34
C LEU A 177 12.78 14.33 8.58
N GLU A 178 11.80 14.99 9.21
CA GLU A 178 11.85 16.41 9.56
C GLU A 178 12.84 16.72 10.69
N THR A 179 12.89 15.86 11.72
CA THR A 179 13.57 16.19 12.99
C THR A 179 14.95 15.59 13.16
N VAL A 180 15.27 14.50 12.46
CA VAL A 180 16.60 13.87 12.54
C VAL A 180 17.53 14.52 11.52
N PRO A 181 18.59 15.20 11.97
CA PRO A 181 19.49 15.91 11.06
C PRO A 181 20.10 14.98 10.00
N GLY A 182 20.02 15.38 8.73
CA GLY A 182 20.54 14.64 7.60
C GLY A 182 19.76 13.36 7.25
N ALA A 183 18.57 13.16 7.83
CA ALA A 183 17.76 11.98 7.51
C ALA A 183 17.21 12.01 6.09
N TYR A 184 17.15 10.83 5.48
CA TYR A 184 16.54 10.59 4.18
C TYR A 184 15.73 9.30 4.18
N MET A 185 14.88 9.11 3.16
CA MET A 185 14.19 7.84 2.93
C MET A 185 14.00 7.55 1.44
N TRP A 186 13.80 6.28 1.12
CA TRP A 186 13.40 5.84 -0.20
C TRP A 186 11.90 5.59 -0.24
N CYS A 187 11.20 6.16 -1.21
CA CYS A 187 9.77 5.92 -1.38
C CYS A 187 9.35 5.96 -2.86
N ALA A 188 8.13 5.49 -3.11
CA ALA A 188 7.48 5.64 -4.40
C ALA A 188 7.36 7.13 -4.77
N PRO A 189 7.21 7.47 -6.06
CA PRO A 189 6.86 8.82 -6.48
C PRO A 189 5.67 9.37 -5.69
N ILE A 190 5.80 10.60 -5.21
CA ILE A 190 4.79 11.32 -4.42
C ILE A 190 4.30 12.52 -5.22
N PRO A 191 2.99 12.80 -5.26
CA PRO A 191 2.46 13.99 -5.95
C PRO A 191 3.03 15.29 -5.38
N ASP A 192 3.23 16.28 -6.23
CA ASP A 192 3.77 17.59 -5.86
C ASP A 192 2.97 18.28 -4.75
N ARG A 193 1.64 18.10 -4.73
CA ARG A 193 0.77 18.62 -3.66
C ARG A 193 1.17 18.10 -2.28
N CYS A 194 1.56 16.82 -2.18
CA CYS A 194 2.01 16.21 -0.92
C CYS A 194 3.43 16.68 -0.57
N LEU A 195 4.32 16.75 -1.55
CA LEU A 195 5.68 17.27 -1.35
C LEU A 195 5.65 18.71 -0.82
N THR A 196 4.80 19.54 -1.41
CA THR A 196 4.61 20.93 -1.00
C THR A 196 4.05 21.03 0.43
N ARG A 197 3.00 20.23 0.73
CA ARG A 197 2.34 20.22 2.04
C ARG A 197 3.31 19.88 3.20
N TRP A 198 4.23 18.97 2.95
CA TRP A 198 5.17 18.50 3.97
C TRP A 198 6.57 19.11 3.85
N SER A 199 6.74 20.15 3.01
CA SER A 199 8.03 20.79 2.75
C SER A 199 9.13 19.79 2.38
N LEU A 200 8.80 18.85 1.51
CA LEU A 200 9.69 17.79 1.03
C LEU A 200 10.12 18.05 -0.41
N VAL A 201 11.22 17.43 -0.80
CA VAL A 201 11.70 17.30 -2.16
C VAL A 201 11.97 15.83 -2.46
N GLN A 202 11.58 15.40 -3.65
CA GLN A 202 11.85 14.05 -4.11
C GLN A 202 12.77 14.08 -5.33
N LYS A 203 13.79 13.23 -5.32
CA LYS A 203 14.80 13.20 -6.37
C LYS A 203 14.93 11.81 -6.96
N PRO A 204 14.90 11.66 -8.30
CA PRO A 204 15.29 10.42 -8.94
C PRO A 204 16.75 10.10 -8.64
N SER A 205 17.08 8.84 -8.55
CA SER A 205 18.44 8.42 -8.22
C SER A 205 18.77 7.10 -8.90
N ASN A 206 20.04 6.95 -9.27
CA ASN A 206 20.59 5.70 -9.80
C ASN A 206 21.10 4.75 -8.70
N ILE A 207 21.01 5.16 -7.44
CA ILE A 207 21.49 4.35 -6.29
C ILE A 207 20.54 3.19 -6.02
N ASN A 208 19.24 3.46 -5.94
CA ASN A 208 18.23 2.42 -5.76
C ASN A 208 17.65 1.96 -7.10
N GLN A 209 18.14 0.80 -7.57
CA GLN A 209 17.73 0.21 -8.85
C GLN A 209 16.51 -0.70 -8.74
N THR A 210 16.00 -0.93 -7.54
CA THR A 210 14.85 -1.82 -7.32
C THR A 210 13.61 -1.26 -8.02
N VAL A 211 13.01 -2.07 -8.87
CA VAL A 211 11.76 -1.74 -9.57
C VAL A 211 10.59 -2.31 -8.79
N TYR A 212 9.56 -1.50 -8.61
CA TYR A 212 8.32 -1.85 -7.95
C TYR A 212 7.14 -1.78 -8.91
N HIS A 213 6.11 -2.57 -8.61
CA HIS A 213 4.81 -2.50 -9.24
C HIS A 213 3.74 -2.20 -8.20
N ASP A 214 2.74 -1.43 -8.58
CA ASP A 214 1.44 -1.43 -7.95
C ASP A 214 0.48 -2.22 -8.84
N ALA A 215 -0.31 -3.10 -8.25
CA ALA A 215 -1.32 -3.87 -8.95
C ALA A 215 -2.66 -3.81 -8.21
N LEU A 216 -3.73 -3.74 -8.97
CA LEU A 216 -5.10 -3.87 -8.50
C LEU A 216 -5.45 -5.36 -8.43
N VAL A 217 -6.04 -5.79 -7.32
CA VAL A 217 -6.50 -7.16 -7.08
C VAL A 217 -7.91 -7.12 -6.51
N TYR A 218 -8.82 -7.92 -7.04
CA TYR A 218 -10.22 -7.96 -6.62
C TYR A 218 -10.86 -9.32 -6.90
N GLN A 219 -11.93 -9.64 -6.21
CA GLN A 219 -12.65 -10.92 -6.39
C GLN A 219 -13.45 -10.90 -7.70
N LEU A 220 -13.17 -11.86 -8.63
CA LEU A 220 -13.87 -11.93 -9.93
C LEU A 220 -15.32 -12.39 -9.82
N GLN A 221 -15.64 -13.24 -8.83
CA GLN A 221 -16.99 -13.81 -8.64
C GLN A 221 -17.85 -12.95 -7.69
N TYR A 222 -17.32 -11.84 -7.18
CA TYR A 222 -18.03 -10.94 -6.31
C TYR A 222 -18.74 -9.86 -7.12
N ASP A 223 -20.03 -9.66 -6.88
CA ASP A 223 -20.76 -8.55 -7.47
C ASP A 223 -20.47 -7.26 -6.67
N MET A 224 -19.55 -6.47 -7.20
CA MET A 224 -19.14 -5.21 -6.59
C MET A 224 -20.31 -4.25 -6.47
N THR A 225 -20.40 -3.56 -5.34
CA THR A 225 -21.30 -2.41 -5.20
C THR A 225 -20.94 -1.31 -6.21
N GLN A 226 -21.84 -0.38 -6.45
CA GLN A 226 -21.57 0.75 -7.33
C GLN A 226 -20.36 1.57 -6.84
N ILE A 227 -20.19 1.70 -5.53
CA ILE A 227 -19.07 2.43 -4.93
C ILE A 227 -17.74 1.70 -5.12
N GLU A 228 -17.71 0.39 -4.94
CA GLU A 228 -16.49 -0.42 -5.16
C GLU A 228 -16.08 -0.41 -6.63
N ARG A 229 -17.03 -0.56 -7.54
CA ARG A 229 -16.81 -0.48 -8.98
C ARG A 229 -16.29 0.90 -9.40
N GLY A 230 -16.93 1.96 -8.88
CA GLY A 230 -16.49 3.33 -9.12
C GLY A 230 -15.07 3.59 -8.58
N PHE A 231 -14.70 3.01 -7.44
CA PHE A 231 -13.32 3.08 -6.93
C PHE A 231 -12.33 2.41 -7.88
N VAL A 232 -12.63 1.22 -8.35
CA VAL A 232 -11.78 0.48 -9.31
C VAL A 232 -11.57 1.31 -10.58
N GLU A 233 -12.63 1.82 -11.18
CA GLU A 233 -12.58 2.66 -12.39
C GLU A 233 -11.80 3.95 -12.15
N PHE A 234 -12.03 4.61 -11.00
CA PHE A 234 -11.32 5.83 -10.65
C PHE A 234 -9.81 5.59 -10.52
N VAL A 235 -9.41 4.52 -9.86
CA VAL A 235 -8.00 4.12 -9.72
C VAL A 235 -7.39 3.86 -11.09
N GLN A 236 -8.03 3.07 -11.94
CA GLN A 236 -7.55 2.76 -13.29
C GLN A 236 -7.33 4.01 -14.13
N GLN A 237 -8.28 4.95 -14.13
CA GLN A 237 -8.17 6.21 -14.87
C GLN A 237 -7.03 7.10 -14.38
N ARG A 238 -6.74 7.10 -13.09
CA ARG A 238 -5.67 7.92 -12.50
C ARG A 238 -4.27 7.38 -12.75
N TYR A 239 -4.14 6.09 -12.92
CA TYR A 239 -2.86 5.47 -13.26
C TYR A 239 -2.56 5.44 -14.77
N GLN A 240 -3.55 5.73 -15.63
CA GLN A 240 -3.36 5.85 -17.09
C GLN A 240 -2.85 7.25 -17.51
N LYS A 241 -2.89 8.24 -16.63
CA LYS A 241 -2.39 9.62 -16.86
C LYS A 241 -0.96 9.77 -16.36
#